data_804bd82ba247216ec53c97eaa14f8a33
#
_entry.id   804bd82ba247216ec53c97eaa14f8a33
#
_cell.length_a   1.000
_cell.length_b   1.000
_cell.length_c   1.000
_cell.angle_alpha   90.00
_cell.angle_beta   90.00
_cell.angle_gamma   90.00
#
_symmetry.space_group_name_H-M   'P 1'
#
loop_
_entity.id
_entity.type
_entity.pdbx_description
1 polymer ?
#
loop_
_entity_poly.entity_id
_entity_poly.type
_entity_poly.pdbx_seq_one_letter_code
_entity_poly.pdbx_strand_id
1 'polypeptide(L)'
;GTQLTLRTFHVGGTASNIADDSDLKAKSSGTIEIDELRTLVRKNKDGEDTTVVVGRSAELKLTDAKGNITMTGNIPYGAEIMVQSGDTLKRGDVICKWDPYNAVIISEVKGAIVFDNIIEGLTFREEVDEQTGFTEKVITESRDKKKNPAIHIIDPKSKEVLREYSIPVDSHISVNEGDKIEEGVILVKIPRKAGKSGDITGGLPRVTELFEARNPSNPAVVSEIDGVAEYGNCLLYTSDAADEITG
;
A
#
# COMPACT_ATOMS: atom_id res chain seq x y z
N GLY A 1 43.12 -9.31 -22.40
CA GLY A 1 41.75 -8.79 -22.31
C GLY A 1 41.15 -9.13 -20.96
N THR A 2 40.71 -8.11 -20.22
CA THR A 2 40.01 -8.33 -18.95
C THR A 2 38.62 -8.79 -19.26
N GLN A 3 38.25 -9.98 -18.78
CA GLN A 3 36.90 -10.53 -18.93
C GLN A 3 36.03 -10.01 -17.79
N LEU A 4 35.09 -9.11 -18.10
CA LEU A 4 34.13 -8.59 -17.13
C LEU A 4 32.92 -9.50 -17.10
N THR A 5 32.59 -10.03 -15.93
CA THR A 5 31.35 -10.79 -15.73
C THR A 5 30.19 -9.80 -15.56
N LEU A 6 29.30 -9.80 -16.53
CA LEU A 6 28.09 -8.99 -16.53
C LEU A 6 26.97 -9.73 -15.80
N ARG A 7 26.68 -9.30 -14.59
CA ARG A 7 25.44 -9.63 -13.95
C ARG A 7 24.47 -8.46 -14.13
N THR A 8 23.74 -8.48 -15.22
CA THR A 8 22.68 -7.50 -15.44
C THR A 8 21.43 -7.93 -14.69
N PHE A 9 20.97 -7.10 -13.77
CA PHE A 9 19.63 -7.26 -13.22
C PHE A 9 18.66 -6.60 -14.21
N HIS A 10 18.00 -7.41 -15.04
CA HIS A 10 16.89 -6.92 -15.83
C HIS A 10 15.67 -6.82 -14.92
N VAL A 11 15.44 -5.64 -14.37
CA VAL A 11 14.14 -5.26 -13.88
C VAL A 11 13.47 -4.50 -15.01
N GLY A 12 12.90 -5.24 -15.96
CA GLY A 12 12.10 -4.68 -17.02
C GLY A 12 10.73 -4.30 -16.48
N GLY A 13 10.54 -3.03 -16.28
CA GLY A 13 9.25 -2.40 -16.05
C GLY A 13 9.45 -0.94 -16.35
N THR A 14 8.62 -0.37 -17.23
CA THR A 14 8.42 1.07 -17.20
C THR A 14 8.30 1.44 -15.73
N ALA A 15 9.06 2.44 -15.28
CA ALA A 15 8.73 3.16 -14.07
C ALA A 15 7.30 3.67 -14.27
N SER A 16 6.31 2.79 -14.04
CA SER A 16 5.00 3.26 -13.74
C SER A 16 5.26 4.12 -12.52
N ASN A 17 5.05 5.41 -12.62
CA ASN A 17 4.68 6.18 -11.48
C ASN A 17 3.51 5.40 -10.87
N ILE A 18 3.83 4.47 -9.99
CA ILE A 18 2.99 4.17 -8.88
C ILE A 18 3.14 5.45 -8.06
N ALA A 19 2.63 6.56 -8.64
CA ALA A 19 2.18 7.67 -7.86
C ALA A 19 1.33 6.96 -6.84
N ASP A 20 1.70 7.08 -5.63
CA ASP A 20 1.08 6.47 -4.49
C ASP A 20 -0.38 6.91 -4.49
N ASP A 21 -1.18 6.30 -5.39
CA ASP A 21 -2.61 6.48 -5.44
C ASP A 21 -3.14 5.89 -4.15
N SER A 22 -3.06 6.68 -3.09
CA SER A 22 -3.58 6.37 -1.77
C SER A 22 -5.06 6.72 -1.64
N ASP A 23 -5.62 7.38 -2.67
CA ASP A 23 -7.01 7.79 -2.72
C ASP A 23 -7.64 7.58 -4.10
N LEU A 24 -8.92 7.31 -4.10
CA LEU A 24 -9.74 7.29 -5.31
C LEU A 24 -10.66 8.51 -5.31
N LYS A 25 -10.54 9.33 -6.36
CA LYS A 25 -11.31 10.56 -6.52
C LYS A 25 -12.33 10.45 -7.64
N ALA A 26 -13.45 11.12 -7.49
CA ALA A 26 -14.46 11.25 -8.54
C ALA A 26 -13.90 12.03 -9.73
N LYS A 27 -13.87 11.42 -10.93
CA LYS A 27 -13.40 12.06 -12.16
C LYS A 27 -14.43 13.01 -12.78
N SER A 28 -15.69 12.83 -12.43
CA SER A 28 -16.83 13.64 -12.90
C SER A 28 -17.82 13.86 -11.76
N SER A 29 -18.77 14.76 -11.94
CA SER A 29 -19.88 14.91 -11.01
C SER A 29 -20.97 13.89 -11.33
N GLY A 30 -21.60 13.30 -10.31
CA GLY A 30 -22.64 12.29 -10.50
C GLY A 30 -23.08 11.65 -9.20
N THR A 31 -23.95 10.67 -9.29
CA THR A 31 -24.40 9.86 -8.16
C THR A 31 -23.60 8.57 -8.12
N ILE A 32 -23.10 8.21 -6.94
CA ILE A 32 -22.31 6.99 -6.74
C ILE A 32 -23.24 5.83 -6.40
N GLU A 33 -23.02 4.69 -7.03
CA GLU A 33 -23.57 3.40 -6.68
C GLU A 33 -22.46 2.44 -6.37
N ILE A 34 -22.57 1.70 -5.27
CA ILE A 34 -21.55 0.74 -4.86
C ILE A 34 -22.21 -0.61 -4.70
N ASP A 35 -21.76 -1.55 -5.52
CA ASP A 35 -22.23 -2.93 -5.51
C ASP A 35 -21.37 -3.78 -4.57
N GLU A 36 -21.96 -4.80 -3.93
CA GLU A 36 -21.31 -5.78 -3.05
C GLU A 36 -20.47 -5.17 -1.92
N LEU A 37 -20.86 -4.00 -1.44
CA LEU A 37 -20.14 -3.31 -0.36
C LEU A 37 -20.35 -4.02 0.98
N ARG A 38 -19.27 -4.53 1.57
CA ARG A 38 -19.22 -5.00 2.95
C ARG A 38 -18.29 -4.13 3.73
N THR A 39 -18.79 -3.51 4.78
CA THR A 39 -18.02 -2.57 5.61
C THR A 39 -18.11 -2.95 7.07
N LEU A 40 -17.07 -2.56 7.81
CA LEU A 40 -17.03 -2.55 9.26
C LEU A 40 -16.69 -1.15 9.74
N VAL A 41 -17.24 -0.79 10.90
CA VAL A 41 -16.91 0.47 11.55
C VAL A 41 -15.75 0.23 12.50
N ARG A 42 -14.66 0.96 12.31
CA ARG A 42 -13.47 0.92 13.15
C ARG A 42 -13.22 2.29 13.77
N LYS A 43 -12.77 2.31 15.01
CA LYS A 43 -12.27 3.54 15.64
C LYS A 43 -10.84 3.78 15.19
N ASN A 44 -10.59 4.95 14.64
CA ASN A 44 -9.24 5.38 14.28
C ASN A 44 -8.45 5.71 15.56
N LYS A 45 -7.13 5.94 15.43
CA LYS A 45 -6.26 6.33 16.54
C LYS A 45 -6.74 7.61 17.25
N ASP A 46 -7.45 8.46 16.53
CA ASP A 46 -8.02 9.72 17.01
C ASP A 46 -9.41 9.54 17.68
N GLY A 47 -9.93 8.30 17.73
CA GLY A 47 -11.22 7.96 18.34
C GLY A 47 -12.43 8.20 17.44
N GLU A 48 -12.21 8.58 16.19
CA GLU A 48 -13.27 8.77 15.19
C GLU A 48 -13.69 7.44 14.57
N ASP A 49 -14.98 7.28 14.32
CA ASP A 49 -15.53 6.10 13.65
C ASP A 49 -15.23 6.18 12.14
N THR A 50 -14.43 5.26 11.65
CA THR A 50 -14.08 5.14 10.23
C THR A 50 -14.71 3.87 9.66
N THR A 51 -15.30 3.97 8.48
CA THR A 51 -15.88 2.84 7.76
C THR A 51 -14.83 2.20 6.87
N VAL A 52 -14.49 0.94 7.14
CA VAL A 52 -13.47 0.18 6.41
C VAL A 52 -14.11 -0.92 5.57
N VAL A 53 -13.67 -1.07 4.34
CA VAL A 53 -14.16 -2.08 3.41
C VAL A 53 -13.50 -3.43 3.67
N VAL A 54 -14.29 -4.45 3.94
CA VAL A 54 -13.86 -5.86 4.11
C VAL A 54 -14.32 -6.75 2.95
N GLY A 55 -15.06 -6.20 2.01
CA GLY A 55 -15.40 -6.86 0.75
C GLY A 55 -14.21 -6.90 -0.20
N ARG A 56 -14.05 -8.01 -0.94
CA ARG A 56 -12.99 -8.14 -1.96
C ARG A 56 -13.47 -7.81 -3.36
N SER A 57 -14.78 -7.74 -3.56
CA SER A 57 -15.46 -7.55 -4.85
C SER A 57 -16.29 -6.26 -4.90
N ALA A 58 -15.99 -5.29 -4.05
CA ALA A 58 -16.74 -4.04 -4.05
C ALA A 58 -16.42 -3.22 -5.30
N GLU A 59 -17.45 -3.00 -6.13
CA GLU A 59 -17.35 -2.20 -7.36
C GLU A 59 -18.14 -0.90 -7.18
N LEU A 60 -17.55 0.20 -7.61
CA LEU A 60 -18.23 1.49 -7.67
C LEU A 60 -18.58 1.85 -9.10
N LYS A 61 -19.73 2.50 -9.25
CA LYS A 61 -20.22 3.11 -10.51
C LYS A 61 -20.62 4.54 -10.21
N LEU A 62 -20.15 5.48 -11.01
CA LEU A 62 -20.54 6.88 -10.94
C LEU A 62 -21.42 7.19 -12.14
N THR A 63 -22.65 7.62 -11.89
CA THR A 63 -23.67 7.84 -12.91
C THR A 63 -23.99 9.33 -13.01
N ASP A 64 -23.98 9.87 -14.19
CA ASP A 64 -24.37 11.26 -14.46
C ASP A 64 -25.90 11.45 -14.37
N ALA A 65 -26.34 12.68 -14.28
CA ALA A 65 -27.78 13.06 -14.27
C ALA A 65 -28.60 12.52 -15.47
N LYS A 66 -27.92 12.09 -16.53
CA LYS A 66 -28.53 11.48 -17.72
C LYS A 66 -28.63 9.94 -17.64
N GLY A 67 -28.16 9.32 -16.56
CA GLY A 67 -28.13 7.86 -16.40
C GLY A 67 -26.93 7.17 -17.09
N ASN A 68 -25.95 7.92 -17.58
CA ASN A 68 -24.75 7.34 -18.19
C ASN A 68 -23.69 7.07 -17.12
N ILE A 69 -23.08 5.90 -17.16
CA ILE A 69 -21.94 5.56 -16.29
C ILE A 69 -20.72 6.33 -16.80
N THR A 70 -20.20 7.21 -15.96
CA THR A 70 -19.04 8.07 -16.27
C THR A 70 -17.73 7.55 -15.72
N MET A 71 -17.80 6.74 -14.66
CA MET A 71 -16.65 6.12 -14.02
C MET A 71 -17.05 4.78 -13.41
N THR A 72 -16.18 3.78 -13.56
CA THR A 72 -16.23 2.52 -12.82
C THR A 72 -14.90 2.30 -12.15
N GLY A 73 -14.89 1.62 -11.04
CA GLY A 73 -13.66 1.27 -10.31
C GLY A 73 -13.91 0.24 -9.24
N ASN A 74 -12.83 -0.42 -8.82
CA ASN A 74 -12.88 -1.36 -7.72
C ASN A 74 -12.37 -0.68 -6.45
N ILE A 75 -13.05 -0.96 -5.33
CA ILE A 75 -12.63 -0.47 -4.02
C ILE A 75 -11.72 -1.53 -3.39
N PRO A 76 -10.47 -1.19 -3.04
CA PRO A 76 -9.56 -2.16 -2.46
C PRO A 76 -10.02 -2.63 -1.08
N TYR A 77 -9.73 -3.89 -0.76
CA TYR A 77 -9.89 -4.41 0.60
C TYR A 77 -9.04 -3.61 1.60
N GLY A 78 -9.63 -3.26 2.73
CA GLY A 78 -8.96 -2.44 3.74
C GLY A 78 -9.01 -0.94 3.48
N ALA A 79 -9.65 -0.49 2.40
CA ALA A 79 -9.83 0.94 2.14
C ALA A 79 -10.83 1.56 3.11
N GLU A 80 -10.53 2.79 3.52
CA GLU A 80 -11.46 3.63 4.28
C GLU A 80 -12.39 4.34 3.31
N ILE A 81 -13.69 4.10 3.43
CA ILE A 81 -14.70 4.71 2.57
C ILE A 81 -15.24 5.98 3.23
N MET A 82 -15.37 7.04 2.44
CA MET A 82 -15.84 8.35 2.92
C MET A 82 -17.22 8.72 2.39
N VAL A 83 -17.79 7.89 1.53
CA VAL A 83 -19.07 8.15 0.86
C VAL A 83 -20.01 6.96 1.01
N GLN A 84 -21.30 7.20 0.86
CA GLN A 84 -22.32 6.15 0.87
C GLN A 84 -22.93 5.97 -0.51
N SER A 85 -23.44 4.78 -0.78
CA SER A 85 -24.16 4.52 -2.03
C SER A 85 -25.39 5.44 -2.11
N GLY A 86 -25.54 6.16 -3.22
CA GLY A 86 -26.58 7.16 -3.43
C GLY A 86 -26.13 8.62 -3.24
N ASP A 87 -24.92 8.86 -2.73
CA ASP A 87 -24.39 10.21 -2.57
C ASP A 87 -24.14 10.88 -3.93
N THR A 88 -24.36 12.20 -3.98
CA THR A 88 -24.01 13.00 -5.14
C THR A 88 -22.64 13.62 -4.94
N LEU A 89 -21.70 13.24 -5.80
CA LEU A 89 -20.30 13.66 -5.75
C LEU A 89 -20.01 14.73 -6.80
N LYS A 90 -19.05 15.59 -6.49
CA LYS A 90 -18.44 16.54 -7.41
C LYS A 90 -17.11 15.99 -7.92
N ARG A 91 -16.68 16.50 -9.07
CA ARG A 91 -15.34 16.17 -9.57
C ARG A 91 -14.26 16.56 -8.55
N GLY A 92 -13.43 15.60 -8.16
CA GLY A 92 -12.35 15.76 -7.20
C GLY A 92 -12.67 15.28 -5.79
N ASP A 93 -13.94 14.98 -5.48
CA ASP A 93 -14.31 14.43 -4.17
C ASP A 93 -13.65 13.07 -3.95
N VAL A 94 -13.14 12.86 -2.74
CA VAL A 94 -12.47 11.60 -2.36
C VAL A 94 -13.54 10.56 -2.01
N ILE A 95 -13.48 9.43 -2.67
CA ILE A 95 -14.41 8.30 -2.49
C ILE A 95 -13.88 7.36 -1.41
N CYS A 96 -12.64 6.92 -1.55
CA CYS A 96 -11.99 6.06 -0.57
C CYS A 96 -10.48 6.34 -0.50
N LYS A 97 -9.87 5.95 0.62
CA LYS A 97 -8.43 6.02 0.87
C LYS A 97 -7.90 4.66 1.31
N TRP A 98 -6.69 4.34 0.94
CA TRP A 98 -6.01 3.11 1.38
C TRP A 98 -4.51 3.33 1.53
N ASP A 99 -3.85 2.39 2.19
CA ASP A 99 -2.39 2.36 2.27
C ASP A 99 -1.83 1.71 0.98
N PRO A 100 -1.09 2.43 0.15
CA PRO A 100 -0.51 1.88 -1.06
C PRO A 100 0.64 0.93 -0.78
N TYR A 101 1.32 1.08 0.35
CA TYR A 101 2.52 0.31 0.71
C TYR A 101 2.22 -1.02 1.39
N ASN A 102 1.09 -1.10 2.10
CA ASN A 102 0.72 -2.28 2.84
C ASN A 102 -0.66 -2.78 2.41
N ALA A 103 -0.75 -4.07 2.20
CA ALA A 103 -2.04 -4.76 2.25
C ALA A 103 -2.29 -5.16 3.71
N VAL A 104 -3.55 -5.17 4.12
CA VAL A 104 -3.91 -5.47 5.51
C VAL A 104 -4.77 -6.72 5.59
N ILE A 105 -4.70 -7.45 6.70
CA ILE A 105 -5.67 -8.46 7.09
C ILE A 105 -6.41 -7.91 8.30
N ILE A 106 -7.73 -7.78 8.18
CA ILE A 106 -8.60 -7.16 9.18
C ILE A 106 -9.49 -8.24 9.80
N SER A 107 -9.70 -8.15 11.10
CA SER A 107 -10.65 -9.02 11.80
C SER A 107 -12.09 -8.73 11.41
N GLU A 108 -12.80 -9.75 10.95
CA GLU A 108 -14.24 -9.66 10.65
C GLU A 108 -15.10 -10.02 11.86
N VAL A 109 -14.50 -10.55 12.92
CA VAL A 109 -15.20 -11.02 14.12
C VAL A 109 -14.45 -10.56 15.37
N LYS A 110 -15.20 -10.39 16.47
CA LYS A 110 -14.62 -10.11 17.78
C LYS A 110 -14.25 -11.40 18.49
N GLY A 111 -13.17 -11.40 19.25
CA GLY A 111 -12.74 -12.57 20.00
C GLY A 111 -11.36 -12.40 20.63
N ALA A 112 -10.79 -13.51 21.07
CA ALA A 112 -9.42 -13.58 21.56
C ALA A 112 -8.52 -14.21 20.49
N ILE A 113 -7.28 -13.70 20.40
CA ILE A 113 -6.30 -14.16 19.43
C ILE A 113 -5.58 -15.40 19.97
N VAL A 114 -5.43 -16.38 19.13
CA VAL A 114 -4.57 -17.55 19.34
C VAL A 114 -3.70 -17.73 18.11
N PHE A 115 -2.40 -17.87 18.33
CA PHE A 115 -1.43 -18.12 17.29
C PHE A 115 -1.33 -19.62 17.00
N ASP A 116 -1.45 -19.99 15.73
CA ASP A 116 -1.19 -21.34 15.27
C ASP A 116 0.06 -21.38 14.39
N ASN A 117 0.98 -22.29 14.72
CA ASN A 117 2.26 -22.46 14.02
C ASN A 117 3.13 -21.19 13.94
N ILE A 118 2.93 -20.23 14.83
CA ILE A 118 3.77 -19.02 14.95
C ILE A 118 4.80 -19.27 16.04
N ILE A 119 6.00 -19.74 15.66
CA ILE A 119 7.08 -20.15 16.55
C ILE A 119 8.30 -19.28 16.28
N GLU A 120 8.82 -18.65 17.33
CA GLU A 120 10.00 -17.79 17.25
C GLU A 120 11.23 -18.56 16.73
N GLY A 121 11.96 -17.93 15.81
CA GLY A 121 13.14 -18.50 15.17
C GLY A 121 12.86 -19.58 14.13
N LEU A 122 11.60 -20.01 13.96
CA LEU A 122 11.19 -21.00 12.95
C LEU A 122 10.26 -20.42 11.90
N THR A 123 9.17 -19.78 12.31
CA THR A 123 8.14 -19.21 11.43
C THR A 123 8.06 -17.69 11.53
N PHE A 124 8.55 -17.08 12.61
CA PHE A 124 8.69 -15.65 12.72
C PHE A 124 10.02 -15.25 13.36
N ARG A 125 10.44 -14.02 13.11
CA ARG A 125 11.55 -13.34 13.78
C ARG A 125 11.11 -11.98 14.27
N GLU A 126 11.72 -11.50 15.31
CA GLU A 126 11.57 -10.12 15.76
C GLU A 126 12.57 -9.24 15.03
N GLU A 127 12.08 -8.21 14.38
CA GLU A 127 12.88 -7.17 13.76
C GLU A 127 12.63 -5.85 14.49
N VAL A 128 13.70 -5.15 14.78
CA VAL A 128 13.61 -3.79 15.33
C VAL A 128 13.62 -2.82 14.16
N ASP A 129 12.57 -2.06 14.02
CA ASP A 129 12.52 -0.96 13.06
C ASP A 129 13.47 0.14 13.52
N GLU A 130 14.54 0.37 12.75
CA GLU A 130 15.57 1.37 13.06
C GLU A 130 15.04 2.80 13.11
N GLN A 131 13.92 3.08 12.44
CA GLN A 131 13.34 4.42 12.39
C GLN A 131 12.43 4.70 13.58
N THR A 132 11.62 3.72 13.96
CA THR A 132 10.62 3.87 15.02
C THR A 132 11.07 3.30 16.37
N GLY A 133 12.07 2.41 16.37
CA GLY A 133 12.55 1.71 17.56
C GLY A 133 11.57 0.65 18.09
N PHE A 134 10.47 0.38 17.39
CA PHE A 134 9.53 -0.67 17.77
C PHE A 134 9.97 -2.03 17.25
N THR A 135 9.75 -3.05 18.05
CA THR A 135 9.97 -4.44 17.66
C THR A 135 8.73 -4.95 16.95
N GLU A 136 8.89 -5.37 15.71
CA GLU A 136 7.83 -5.98 14.91
C GLU A 136 8.08 -7.47 14.71
N LYS A 137 7.01 -8.27 14.68
CA LYS A 137 7.07 -9.70 14.42
C LYS A 137 6.87 -9.95 12.94
N VAL A 138 7.91 -10.38 12.25
CA VAL A 138 7.90 -10.63 10.81
C VAL A 138 7.87 -12.13 10.54
N ILE A 139 6.92 -12.57 9.71
CA ILE A 139 6.82 -13.97 9.31
C ILE A 139 7.92 -14.32 8.32
N THR A 140 8.66 -15.37 8.61
CA THR A 140 9.73 -15.91 7.76
C THR A 140 9.29 -17.20 7.08
N GLU A 141 9.90 -17.51 5.94
CA GLU A 141 9.65 -18.77 5.27
C GLU A 141 10.13 -19.95 6.14
N SER A 142 9.18 -20.79 6.52
CA SER A 142 9.51 -22.03 7.24
C SER A 142 10.08 -23.09 6.30
N ARG A 143 11.13 -23.77 6.72
CA ARG A 143 11.67 -24.95 6.01
C ARG A 143 10.68 -26.12 5.99
N ASP A 144 9.77 -26.15 6.94
CA ASP A 144 8.75 -27.20 7.04
C ASP A 144 7.44 -26.70 6.42
N LYS A 145 7.17 -27.12 5.19
CA LYS A 145 5.97 -26.74 4.42
C LYS A 145 4.64 -27.16 5.06
N LYS A 146 4.68 -27.98 6.12
CA LYS A 146 3.47 -28.40 6.85
C LYS A 146 3.04 -27.39 7.90
N LYS A 147 3.91 -26.45 8.27
CA LYS A 147 3.64 -25.44 9.30
C LYS A 147 3.31 -24.11 8.64
N ASN A 148 2.05 -23.93 8.31
CA ASN A 148 1.57 -22.65 7.82
C ASN A 148 1.19 -21.76 9.02
N PRO A 149 1.79 -20.57 9.16
CA PRO A 149 1.42 -19.65 10.23
C PRO A 149 -0.01 -19.14 10.01
N ALA A 150 -0.81 -19.18 11.06
CA ALA A 150 -2.19 -18.71 11.05
C ALA A 150 -2.55 -18.00 12.37
N ILE A 151 -3.49 -17.08 12.29
CA ILE A 151 -4.13 -16.45 13.45
C ILE A 151 -5.55 -16.98 13.54
N HIS A 152 -5.87 -17.58 14.67
CA HIS A 152 -7.22 -18.00 15.00
C HIS A 152 -7.86 -16.96 15.93
N ILE A 153 -9.10 -16.62 15.64
CA ILE A 153 -9.92 -15.85 16.57
C ILE A 153 -10.89 -16.80 17.22
N ILE A 154 -10.80 -16.88 18.54
CA ILE A 154 -11.63 -17.75 19.35
C ILE A 154 -12.63 -16.96 20.19
N ASP A 155 -13.79 -17.55 20.44
CA ASP A 155 -14.73 -17.01 21.43
C ASP A 155 -14.13 -17.22 22.83
N PRO A 156 -13.97 -16.17 23.64
CA PRO A 156 -13.40 -16.28 24.98
C PRO A 156 -14.26 -17.17 25.93
N LYS A 157 -15.51 -17.44 25.58
CA LYS A 157 -16.42 -18.27 26.40
C LYS A 157 -16.44 -19.73 25.97
N SER A 158 -16.68 -20.00 24.68
CA SER A 158 -16.82 -21.38 24.16
C SER A 158 -15.48 -21.99 23.75
N LYS A 159 -14.43 -21.18 23.57
CA LYS A 159 -13.13 -21.58 23.01
C LYS A 159 -13.24 -22.17 21.59
N GLU A 160 -14.33 -21.94 20.91
CA GLU A 160 -14.49 -22.34 19.52
C GLU A 160 -13.77 -21.37 18.60
N VAL A 161 -13.17 -21.88 17.52
CA VAL A 161 -12.54 -21.06 16.49
C VAL A 161 -13.63 -20.42 15.64
N LEU A 162 -13.77 -19.10 15.75
CA LEU A 162 -14.74 -18.32 14.97
C LEU A 162 -14.24 -18.07 13.55
N ARG A 163 -12.96 -17.73 13.42
CA ARG A 163 -12.34 -17.44 12.13
C ARG A 163 -10.85 -17.78 12.17
N GLU A 164 -10.35 -18.24 11.03
CA GLU A 164 -8.95 -18.52 10.80
C GLU A 164 -8.42 -17.59 9.70
N TYR A 165 -7.25 -17.01 9.93
CA TYR A 165 -6.55 -16.14 8.98
C TYR A 165 -5.16 -16.70 8.73
N SER A 166 -4.92 -17.20 7.52
CA SER A 166 -3.58 -17.62 7.08
C SER A 166 -2.71 -16.40 6.80
N ILE A 167 -1.47 -16.44 7.26
CA ILE A 167 -0.54 -15.31 7.17
C ILE A 167 0.52 -15.63 6.13
N PRO A 168 0.68 -14.78 5.09
CA PRO A 168 1.75 -14.95 4.12
C PRO A 168 3.13 -14.61 4.70
N VAL A 169 4.16 -15.10 4.05
CA VAL A 169 5.56 -14.76 4.36
C VAL A 169 5.83 -13.27 4.13
N ASP A 170 6.80 -12.71 4.83
CA ASP A 170 7.15 -11.29 4.85
C ASP A 170 6.05 -10.37 5.42
N SER A 171 5.11 -10.93 6.17
CA SER A 171 4.04 -10.16 6.82
C SER A 171 4.42 -9.75 8.24
N HIS A 172 3.96 -8.57 8.63
CA HIS A 172 4.16 -7.98 9.96
C HIS A 172 2.91 -8.20 10.82
N ILE A 173 3.05 -8.87 11.94
CA ILE A 173 1.96 -9.11 12.89
C ILE A 173 1.80 -7.87 13.76
N SER A 174 0.58 -7.30 13.81
CA SER A 174 0.27 -6.10 14.59
C SER A 174 -0.39 -6.38 15.94
N VAL A 175 -0.60 -7.63 16.29
CA VAL A 175 -1.34 -8.08 17.48
C VAL A 175 -0.56 -9.10 18.28
N ASN A 176 -0.89 -9.29 19.56
CA ASN A 176 -0.25 -10.29 20.41
C ASN A 176 -1.17 -11.46 20.71
N GLU A 177 -0.58 -12.58 21.09
CA GLU A 177 -1.32 -13.75 21.53
C GLU A 177 -2.11 -13.44 22.81
N GLY A 178 -3.38 -13.83 22.83
CA GLY A 178 -4.28 -13.59 23.95
C GLY A 178 -4.97 -12.22 23.94
N ASP A 179 -4.63 -11.33 23.01
CA ASP A 179 -5.30 -10.04 22.89
C ASP A 179 -6.80 -10.23 22.58
N LYS A 180 -7.63 -9.43 23.23
CA LYS A 180 -9.06 -9.35 22.91
C LYS A 180 -9.24 -8.26 21.88
N ILE A 181 -9.76 -8.65 20.74
CA ILE A 181 -9.98 -7.75 19.61
C ILE A 181 -11.46 -7.56 19.30
N GLU A 182 -11.75 -6.39 18.75
CA GLU A 182 -13.05 -6.06 18.17
C GLU A 182 -13.02 -6.25 16.64
N GLU A 183 -14.19 -6.18 16.01
CA GLU A 183 -14.30 -6.17 14.55
C GLU A 183 -13.59 -4.94 13.98
N GLY A 184 -12.95 -5.10 12.82
CA GLY A 184 -12.25 -4.01 12.15
C GLY A 184 -10.79 -3.79 12.58
N VAL A 185 -10.26 -4.53 13.56
CA VAL A 185 -8.86 -4.43 13.99
C VAL A 185 -7.93 -5.04 12.95
N ILE A 186 -6.83 -4.35 12.64
CA ILE A 186 -5.79 -4.84 11.74
C ILE A 186 -4.97 -5.92 12.47
N LEU A 187 -5.00 -7.14 11.96
CA LEU A 187 -4.24 -8.27 12.49
C LEU A 187 -2.83 -8.30 11.94
N VAL A 188 -2.70 -8.12 10.64
CA VAL A 188 -1.46 -8.30 9.89
C VAL A 188 -1.35 -7.21 8.82
N LYS A 189 -0.14 -6.71 8.64
CA LYS A 189 0.25 -5.86 7.53
C LYS A 189 1.16 -6.63 6.60
N ILE A 190 0.86 -6.63 5.32
CA ILE A 190 1.63 -7.31 4.28
C ILE A 190 2.29 -6.22 3.44
N PRO A 191 3.60 -5.99 3.55
CA PRO A 191 4.28 -5.02 2.70
C PRO A 191 4.09 -5.40 1.24
N ARG A 192 3.54 -4.50 0.46
CA ARG A 192 3.57 -4.65 -0.99
C ARG A 192 5.00 -4.41 -1.40
N LYS A 193 5.66 -5.42 -1.95
CA LYS A 193 6.94 -5.23 -2.63
C LYS A 193 6.64 -4.21 -3.72
N ALA A 194 6.92 -2.93 -3.45
CA ALA A 194 6.98 -1.94 -4.50
C ALA A 194 7.86 -2.57 -5.56
N GLY A 195 7.28 -2.88 -6.70
CA GLY A 195 8.03 -3.50 -7.78
C GLY A 195 9.29 -2.66 -7.86
N LYS A 196 10.47 -3.27 -7.85
CA LYS A 196 11.75 -2.56 -7.84
C LYS A 196 11.76 -1.62 -9.04
N SER A 197 11.09 -0.49 -8.92
CA SER A 197 11.07 0.59 -9.87
C SER A 197 12.28 1.47 -9.61
N GLY A 198 13.40 0.89 -9.67
CA GLY A 198 14.66 1.54 -9.79
C GLY A 198 15.34 0.73 -10.84
N ASP A 199 15.21 1.12 -12.09
CA ASP A 199 16.10 0.64 -13.13
C ASP A 199 17.49 1.16 -12.79
N ILE A 200 18.13 0.45 -11.86
CA ILE A 200 19.52 0.70 -11.54
C ILE A 200 20.29 0.17 -12.75
N THR A 201 20.68 1.08 -13.62
CA THR A 201 21.58 0.77 -14.73
C THR A 201 22.84 0.14 -14.13
N GLY A 202 23.00 -1.16 -14.34
CA GLY A 202 24.14 -1.93 -13.83
C GLY A 202 24.93 -2.59 -14.97
N GLY A 203 26.03 -3.24 -14.63
CA GLY A 203 26.83 -3.98 -15.58
C GLY A 203 27.59 -3.10 -16.57
N LEU A 204 27.81 -3.59 -17.80
CA LEU A 204 28.58 -2.92 -18.85
C LEU A 204 28.03 -1.53 -19.22
N PRO A 205 26.72 -1.32 -19.39
CA PRO A 205 26.18 0.01 -19.65
C PRO A 205 26.60 1.04 -18.60
N ARG A 206 26.55 0.67 -17.32
CA ARG A 206 26.96 1.59 -16.24
C ARG A 206 28.46 1.85 -16.24
N VAL A 207 29.27 0.83 -16.53
CA VAL A 207 30.73 0.98 -16.70
C VAL A 207 31.03 1.96 -17.83
N THR A 208 30.37 1.83 -18.96
CA THR A 208 30.54 2.71 -20.13
C THR A 208 30.13 4.15 -19.79
N GLU A 209 29.00 4.36 -19.12
CA GLU A 209 28.56 5.68 -18.68
C GLU A 209 29.59 6.37 -17.78
N LEU A 210 30.16 5.62 -16.83
CA LEU A 210 31.11 6.18 -15.86
C LEU A 210 32.48 6.44 -16.45
N PHE A 211 33.06 5.50 -17.22
CA PHE A 211 34.40 5.63 -17.74
C PHE A 211 34.51 6.45 -19.02
N GLU A 212 33.48 6.45 -19.86
CA GLU A 212 33.44 7.27 -21.06
C GLU A 212 32.76 8.63 -20.83
N ALA A 213 32.33 8.92 -19.59
CA ALA A 213 31.63 10.15 -19.22
C ALA A 213 30.42 10.46 -20.14
N ARG A 214 29.66 9.42 -20.50
CA ARG A 214 28.45 9.58 -21.29
C ARG A 214 27.30 10.04 -20.38
N ASN A 215 26.38 10.79 -20.97
CA ASN A 215 25.15 11.16 -20.27
C ASN A 215 24.35 9.90 -19.91
N PRO A 216 23.92 9.73 -18.66
CA PRO A 216 23.12 8.61 -18.24
C PRO A 216 21.75 8.62 -18.95
N SER A 217 21.17 7.44 -19.14
CA SER A 217 19.82 7.30 -19.76
C SER A 217 18.74 8.00 -18.94
N ASN A 218 18.89 8.01 -17.61
CA ASN A 218 18.03 8.72 -16.67
C ASN A 218 18.88 9.67 -15.82
N PRO A 219 19.17 10.89 -16.33
CA PRO A 219 19.97 11.86 -15.60
C PRO A 219 19.17 12.42 -14.41
N ALA A 220 19.86 12.67 -13.30
CA ALA A 220 19.29 13.46 -12.24
C ALA A 220 19.04 14.89 -12.72
N VAL A 221 17.92 15.46 -12.29
CA VAL A 221 17.66 16.88 -12.49
C VAL A 221 18.46 17.65 -11.44
N VAL A 222 19.39 18.48 -11.89
CA VAL A 222 20.28 19.25 -11.03
C VAL A 222 20.04 20.73 -11.32
N SER A 223 19.88 21.52 -10.26
CA SER A 223 19.84 22.99 -10.40
C SER A 223 21.25 23.51 -10.59
N GLU A 224 21.47 24.36 -11.60
CA GLU A 224 22.73 25.07 -11.85
C GLU A 224 22.80 26.40 -11.12
N ILE A 225 21.67 26.85 -10.58
CA ILE A 225 21.51 28.13 -9.89
C ILE A 225 20.85 27.95 -8.54
N ASP A 226 21.08 28.87 -7.62
CA ASP A 226 20.37 28.94 -6.35
C ASP A 226 18.95 29.44 -6.56
N GLY A 227 17.95 28.73 -5.99
CA GLY A 227 16.55 29.10 -6.16
C GLY A 227 15.64 28.21 -5.33
N VAL A 228 14.33 28.48 -5.40
CA VAL A 228 13.29 27.67 -4.78
C VAL A 228 12.73 26.70 -5.82
N ALA A 229 12.72 25.41 -5.49
CA ALA A 229 12.18 24.39 -6.39
C ALA A 229 10.66 24.28 -6.21
N GLU A 230 9.92 24.38 -7.30
CA GLU A 230 8.47 24.21 -7.34
C GLU A 230 8.09 23.04 -8.27
N TYR A 231 7.02 22.31 -7.92
CA TYR A 231 6.46 21.26 -8.77
C TYR A 231 5.45 21.88 -9.72
N GLY A 232 5.78 21.94 -11.01
CA GLY A 232 4.82 22.27 -12.06
C GLY A 232 3.94 21.07 -12.44
N ASN A 233 2.94 21.30 -13.26
CA ASN A 233 1.97 20.27 -13.68
C ASN A 233 2.58 19.09 -14.44
N CYS A 234 3.80 19.19 -14.93
CA CYS A 234 4.46 18.16 -15.74
C CYS A 234 5.94 17.95 -15.40
N LEU A 235 6.61 18.95 -14.85
CA LEU A 235 8.05 18.94 -14.62
C LEU A 235 8.40 19.72 -13.35
N LEU A 236 9.57 19.42 -12.80
CA LEU A 236 10.18 20.21 -11.74
C LEU A 236 10.83 21.46 -12.36
N TYR A 237 10.42 22.65 -11.90
CA TYR A 237 11.06 23.92 -12.29
C TYR A 237 11.89 24.47 -11.16
N THR A 238 12.99 25.09 -11.51
CA THR A 238 13.64 26.08 -10.65
C THR A 238 13.24 27.46 -11.14
N SER A 239 12.46 28.21 -10.35
CA SER A 239 12.20 29.60 -10.65
C SER A 239 13.39 30.44 -10.19
N ASP A 240 13.99 31.18 -11.10
CA ASP A 240 14.96 32.22 -10.76
C ASP A 240 14.19 33.52 -10.50
N ALA A 241 14.59 34.23 -9.43
CA ALA A 241 14.01 35.54 -9.12
C ALA A 241 14.23 36.60 -10.22
N ALA A 242 15.03 36.27 -11.25
CA ALA A 242 15.26 37.13 -12.41
C ALA A 242 14.17 37.00 -13.48
N ASP A 243 13.39 35.93 -13.52
CA ASP A 243 12.35 35.72 -14.53
C ASP A 243 11.05 36.50 -14.23
N GLU A 244 10.90 37.06 -13.02
CA GLU A 244 9.73 37.89 -12.68
C GLU A 244 9.76 39.32 -13.27
N ILE A 245 10.83 39.74 -13.95
CA ILE A 245 10.98 41.14 -14.43
C ILE A 245 10.64 41.30 -15.90
N THR A 246 10.31 40.24 -16.63
CA THR A 246 10.04 40.29 -18.08
C THR A 246 8.68 39.68 -18.49
N GLY A 247 7.65 39.81 -17.65
CA GLY A 247 6.28 39.47 -17.97
C GLY A 247 5.41 40.71 -18.09
#